data_df6a15f4abed25aec8f2c17da7d2fc75
#
_entry.id   df6a15f4abed25aec8f2c17da7d2fc75
#
_cell.length_a   1.000
_cell.length_b   1.000
_cell.length_c   1.000
_cell.angle_alpha   90.00
_cell.angle_beta   90.00
_cell.angle_gamma   90.00
#
_symmetry.space_group_name_H-M   'P 1'
#
loop_
_entity.id
_entity.type
_entity.pdbx_description
1 polymer ?
#
loop_
_entity_poly.entity_id
_entity_poly.type
_entity_poly.pdbx_seq_one_letter_code
_entity_poly.pdbx_strand_id
1 'polypeptide(L)'
;MHPTEEDEEDHKALHGASPQTAERAREVTRGFLSAVAAPAGVSTDAVLLVVSELVTNAVRHAGGVTQFRLVAGPGTVTVTVEDASSTAPTLRRSSVGEPGGFGWQLVRELSEDVEVSTRPGGKTVSALLALSH
;
A
#
# COMPACT_ATOMS: atom_id res chain seq x y z
N MET A 1 6.12 16.45 26.10
CA MET A 1 5.17 16.53 25.37
C MET A 1 5.34 15.90 24.09
N HIS A 2 4.46 15.20 23.66
CA HIS A 2 4.53 14.45 22.53
C HIS A 2 3.50 14.75 21.57
N PRO A 3 3.78 15.52 20.62
CA PRO A 3 2.82 15.80 19.57
C PRO A 3 2.36 14.54 18.91
N THR A 4 3.19 13.53 18.94
CA THR A 4 2.80 12.34 18.26
C THR A 4 1.58 11.69 18.81
N GLU A 5 1.28 11.87 20.06
CA GLU A 5 0.09 11.28 20.58
C GLU A 5 -1.13 11.91 20.00
N GLU A 6 -1.08 13.19 19.76
CA GLU A 6 -2.21 13.82 19.16
C GLU A 6 -2.39 13.41 17.73
N ASP A 7 -1.28 13.24 17.04
CA ASP A 7 -1.38 12.76 15.68
C ASP A 7 -2.02 11.39 15.64
N GLU A 8 -1.71 10.56 16.60
CA GLU A 8 -2.24 9.24 16.60
C GLU A 8 -3.71 9.21 16.86
N GLU A 9 -4.24 10.22 17.52
CA GLU A 9 -5.67 10.26 17.71
C GLU A 9 -6.36 10.57 16.40
N ASP A 10 -5.77 11.43 15.59
CA ASP A 10 -6.38 11.79 14.33
C ASP A 10 -6.05 10.79 13.26
N HIS A 11 -4.90 10.18 13.33
CA HIS A 11 -4.45 9.26 12.30
C HIS A 11 -3.89 8.02 12.94
N LYS A 12 -4.29 6.91 12.45
CA LYS A 12 -3.70 5.66 12.87
C LYS A 12 -2.66 5.26 11.87
N ALA A 13 -1.52 4.83 12.35
CA ALA A 13 -0.44 4.46 11.46
C ALA A 13 0.20 3.17 11.94
N LEU A 14 0.67 2.40 11.02
CA LEU A 14 1.36 1.15 11.30
C LEU A 14 2.78 1.23 10.77
N HIS A 15 3.73 0.99 11.66
CA HIS A 15 5.13 0.89 11.31
C HIS A 15 5.64 -0.41 11.89
N GLY A 16 6.62 -0.96 11.31
CA GLY A 16 7.18 -2.19 11.84
C GLY A 16 8.01 -2.85 10.80
N ALA A 17 8.25 -4.12 10.99
CA ALA A 17 9.01 -4.87 10.03
C ALA A 17 8.26 -4.89 8.71
N SER A 18 8.96 -4.68 7.63
CA SER A 18 8.34 -4.65 6.34
C SER A 18 7.94 -6.03 5.89
N PRO A 19 6.70 -6.23 5.46
CA PRO A 19 6.30 -7.52 4.95
C PRO A 19 6.96 -7.77 3.61
N GLN A 20 7.42 -8.99 3.42
CA GLN A 20 8.08 -9.35 2.17
C GLN A 20 7.25 -10.31 1.33
N THR A 21 6.02 -10.53 1.68
CA THR A 21 5.11 -11.31 0.87
C THR A 21 3.76 -10.64 0.87
N ALA A 22 3.02 -10.84 -0.18
CA ALA A 22 1.67 -10.29 -0.26
C ALA A 22 0.78 -10.86 0.82
N GLU A 23 0.97 -12.13 1.15
CA GLU A 23 0.15 -12.74 2.17
C GLU A 23 0.37 -12.09 3.52
N ARG A 24 1.63 -11.87 3.88
CA ARG A 24 1.93 -11.23 5.15
C ARG A 24 1.42 -9.79 5.17
N ALA A 25 1.56 -9.10 4.06
CA ALA A 25 1.09 -7.73 3.97
C ALA A 25 -0.42 -7.67 4.16
N ARG A 26 -1.14 -8.63 3.59
CA ARG A 26 -2.59 -8.66 3.77
C ARG A 26 -2.95 -8.94 5.22
N GLU A 27 -2.21 -9.83 5.90
CA GLU A 27 -2.49 -10.10 7.30
C GLU A 27 -2.32 -8.84 8.16
N VAL A 28 -1.23 -8.14 7.93
CA VAL A 28 -0.95 -6.93 8.66
C VAL A 28 -2.03 -5.89 8.40
N THR A 29 -2.45 -5.80 7.15
CA THR A 29 -3.44 -4.82 6.76
C THR A 29 -4.79 -5.13 7.36
N ARG A 30 -5.18 -6.41 7.40
CA ARG A 30 -6.45 -6.77 8.02
C ARG A 30 -6.46 -6.40 9.48
N GLY A 31 -5.33 -6.64 10.18
CA GLY A 31 -5.24 -6.26 11.56
C GLY A 31 -5.35 -4.75 11.76
N PHE A 32 -4.70 -3.99 10.89
CA PHE A 32 -4.76 -2.55 10.96
C PHE A 32 -6.18 -2.05 10.73
N LEU A 33 -6.84 -2.55 9.71
CA LEU A 33 -8.19 -2.09 9.40
C LEU A 33 -9.15 -2.43 10.51
N SER A 34 -8.96 -3.56 11.14
CA SER A 34 -9.78 -3.94 12.26
C SER A 34 -9.56 -2.99 13.42
N ALA A 35 -8.32 -2.61 13.67
CA ALA A 35 -7.99 -1.75 14.78
C ALA A 35 -8.49 -0.33 14.62
N VAL A 36 -8.62 0.14 13.38
CA VAL A 36 -9.11 1.48 13.16
C VAL A 36 -10.62 1.49 12.97
N ALA A 37 -11.26 0.37 13.24
CA ALA A 37 -12.70 0.26 13.19
C ALA A 37 -13.27 0.64 11.83
N ALA A 38 -12.59 0.25 10.79
CA ALA A 38 -13.08 0.51 9.46
C ALA A 38 -14.41 -0.19 9.26
N PRO A 39 -15.31 0.40 8.51
CA PRO A 39 -16.59 -0.24 8.28
C PRO A 39 -16.36 -1.53 7.55
N ALA A 40 -17.11 -2.50 7.94
CA ALA A 40 -17.00 -3.77 7.27
C ALA A 40 -17.41 -3.60 5.87
N GLY A 41 -16.80 -4.29 5.03
CA GLY A 41 -17.31 -4.45 3.78
C GLY A 41 -16.50 -4.03 2.67
N VAL A 42 -17.11 -3.32 1.89
CA VAL A 42 -16.78 -3.13 0.58
C VAL A 42 -15.40 -2.68 0.30
N SER A 43 -14.98 -1.67 0.95
CA SER A 43 -13.70 -1.08 0.59
C SER A 43 -12.51 -1.82 1.13
N THR A 44 -12.73 -2.71 2.06
CA THR A 44 -11.64 -3.48 2.63
C THR A 44 -10.97 -4.36 1.59
N ASP A 45 -11.77 -4.97 0.73
CA ASP A 45 -11.21 -5.82 -0.30
C ASP A 45 -10.33 -5.04 -1.25
N ALA A 46 -10.71 -3.82 -1.57
CA ALA A 46 -9.91 -2.99 -2.45
C ALA A 46 -8.57 -2.66 -1.80
N VAL A 47 -8.58 -2.36 -0.51
CA VAL A 47 -7.34 -2.06 0.19
C VAL A 47 -6.43 -3.27 0.18
N LEU A 48 -6.99 -4.45 0.46
CA LEU A 48 -6.18 -5.66 0.49
C LEU A 48 -5.57 -5.96 -0.88
N LEU A 49 -6.33 -5.71 -1.92
CA LEU A 49 -5.84 -5.95 -3.25
C LEU A 49 -4.71 -4.98 -3.61
N VAL A 50 -4.87 -3.71 -3.28
CA VAL A 50 -3.84 -2.72 -3.55
C VAL A 50 -2.57 -3.07 -2.78
N VAL A 51 -2.71 -3.45 -1.52
CA VAL A 51 -1.56 -3.82 -0.71
C VAL A 51 -0.84 -5.00 -1.35
N SER A 52 -1.60 -6.00 -1.80
CA SER A 52 -1.01 -7.17 -2.43
C SER A 52 -0.22 -6.79 -3.66
N GLU A 53 -0.80 -5.93 -4.48
CA GLU A 53 -0.15 -5.59 -5.74
C GLU A 53 1.10 -4.75 -5.52
N LEU A 54 1.05 -3.82 -4.59
CA LEU A 54 2.21 -2.98 -4.35
C LEU A 54 3.36 -3.77 -3.74
N VAL A 55 3.06 -4.68 -2.83
CA VAL A 55 4.10 -5.50 -2.22
C VAL A 55 4.66 -6.48 -3.24
N THR A 56 3.78 -7.09 -4.04
CA THR A 56 4.23 -8.01 -5.07
C THR A 56 5.17 -7.32 -6.05
N ASN A 57 4.82 -6.11 -6.44
CA ASN A 57 5.68 -5.36 -7.34
C ASN A 57 7.03 -5.09 -6.72
N ALA A 58 7.07 -4.69 -5.46
CA ALA A 58 8.33 -4.40 -4.81
C ALA A 58 9.19 -5.65 -4.72
N VAL A 59 8.59 -6.79 -4.39
CA VAL A 59 9.33 -8.02 -4.25
C VAL A 59 9.83 -8.52 -5.60
N ARG A 60 8.98 -8.47 -6.61
CA ARG A 60 9.36 -9.03 -7.89
C ARG A 60 10.31 -8.16 -8.67
N HIS A 61 10.17 -6.86 -8.57
CA HIS A 61 10.90 -5.97 -9.44
C HIS A 61 11.95 -5.12 -8.75
N ALA A 62 11.98 -5.13 -7.44
CA ALA A 62 12.89 -4.28 -6.69
C ALA A 62 13.59 -4.99 -5.54
N GLY A 63 13.46 -6.29 -5.48
CA GLY A 63 14.17 -7.05 -4.46
C GLY A 63 13.54 -7.04 -3.09
N GLY A 64 12.43 -6.37 -2.94
CA GLY A 64 11.73 -6.40 -1.66
C GLY A 64 11.28 -5.04 -1.22
N VAL A 65 10.49 -5.03 -0.15
CA VAL A 65 9.95 -3.83 0.43
C VAL A 65 10.93 -3.30 1.45
N THR A 66 11.29 -2.04 1.35
CA THR A 66 12.17 -1.44 2.35
C THR A 66 11.37 -0.70 3.41
N GLN A 67 10.15 -0.29 3.10
CA GLN A 67 9.28 0.30 4.10
C GLN A 67 7.84 0.11 3.70
N PHE A 68 6.99 -0.21 4.67
CA PHE A 68 5.57 -0.39 4.44
C PHE A 68 4.83 0.41 5.50
N ARG A 69 3.86 1.19 5.09
CA ARG A 69 3.13 2.01 6.02
C ARG A 69 1.66 2.10 5.64
N LEU A 70 0.79 2.08 6.66
CA LEU A 70 -0.63 2.28 6.49
C LEU A 70 -1.03 3.45 7.38
N VAL A 71 -1.75 4.38 6.82
CA VAL A 71 -2.21 5.55 7.59
C VAL A 71 -3.69 5.72 7.35
N ALA A 72 -4.47 5.74 8.42
CA ALA A 72 -5.90 5.93 8.31
C ALA A 72 -6.25 7.37 8.61
N GLY A 73 -7.00 7.96 7.74
CA GLY A 73 -7.58 9.27 7.97
C GLY A 73 -9.08 9.16 7.98
N PRO A 74 -9.81 10.26 8.02
CA PRO A 74 -11.27 10.20 8.05
C PRO A 74 -11.79 9.60 6.76
N GLY A 75 -12.33 8.41 6.86
CA GLY A 75 -12.92 7.73 5.71
C GLY A 75 -11.93 7.28 4.66
N THR A 76 -10.63 7.28 4.98
CA THR A 76 -9.64 6.90 4.00
C THR A 76 -8.53 6.09 4.61
N VAL A 77 -7.76 5.43 3.77
CA VAL A 77 -6.52 4.82 4.19
C VAL A 77 -5.49 5.05 3.08
N THR A 78 -4.27 5.34 3.48
CA THR A 78 -3.17 5.49 2.55
C THR A 78 -2.21 4.33 2.74
N VAL A 79 -1.89 3.66 1.65
CA VAL A 79 -0.95 2.55 1.64
C VAL A 79 0.33 3.06 1.01
N THR A 80 1.44 2.95 1.72
CA THR A 80 2.72 3.40 1.19
C THR A 80 3.70 2.25 1.21
N VAL A 81 4.34 2.01 0.07
CA VAL A 81 5.33 0.95 -0.06
C VAL A 81 6.58 1.55 -0.66
N GLU A 82 7.72 1.36 0.00
CA GLU A 82 9.00 1.81 -0.53
C GLU A 82 9.84 0.62 -0.90
N ASP A 83 10.63 0.79 -1.94
CA ASP A 83 11.58 -0.24 -2.32
C ASP A 83 12.86 0.43 -2.79
N ALA A 84 13.86 -0.36 -3.10
CA ALA A 84 15.19 0.14 -3.42
C ALA A 84 15.41 0.40 -4.90
N SER A 85 14.38 0.27 -5.71
CA SER A 85 14.53 0.48 -7.15
C SER A 85 14.15 1.91 -7.50
N SER A 86 14.91 2.55 -8.34
CA SER A 86 14.54 3.87 -8.78
C SER A 86 13.72 3.84 -10.06
N THR A 87 13.33 2.64 -10.50
CA THR A 87 12.51 2.52 -11.69
C THR A 87 11.04 2.60 -11.33
N ALA A 88 10.33 3.51 -11.94
CA ALA A 88 8.92 3.66 -11.67
C ALA A 88 8.14 2.45 -12.16
N PRO A 89 7.01 2.16 -11.53
CA PRO A 89 6.17 1.08 -12.02
C PRO A 89 5.64 1.42 -13.39
N THR A 90 5.53 0.43 -14.23
CA THR A 90 5.03 0.65 -15.56
C THR A 90 4.00 -0.39 -15.88
N LEU A 91 3.25 -0.13 -16.90
CA LEU A 91 2.35 -1.11 -17.42
C LEU A 91 3.16 -2.01 -18.27
N ARG A 92 3.86 -2.96 -17.73
CA ARG A 92 4.62 -3.82 -18.49
C ARG A 92 3.80 -4.76 -19.12
N ARG A 93 3.74 -4.85 -20.32
CA ARG A 93 2.98 -5.80 -20.93
C ARG A 93 3.75 -6.82 -21.44
N SER A 94 4.85 -6.99 -21.04
CA SER A 94 5.72 -7.90 -21.64
C SER A 94 5.26 -9.31 -21.60
N SER A 95 4.54 -9.71 -20.64
CA SER A 95 4.16 -11.09 -20.55
C SER A 95 2.75 -11.24 -20.24
N VAL A 96 2.01 -11.72 -21.16
CA VAL A 96 0.64 -11.99 -20.96
C VAL A 96 0.54 -13.15 -20.02
N GLY A 97 -0.26 -13.05 -19.02
CA GLY A 97 -0.43 -14.12 -18.08
C GLY A 97 0.52 -14.10 -16.94
N GLU A 98 1.47 -13.20 -16.96
CA GLU A 98 2.39 -13.10 -15.87
C GLU A 98 1.68 -12.48 -14.69
N PRO A 99 1.77 -13.07 -13.51
CA PRO A 99 1.09 -12.52 -12.36
C PRO A 99 1.59 -11.10 -12.10
N GLY A 100 0.73 -10.21 -11.85
CA GLY A 100 1.11 -8.84 -11.61
C GLY A 100 1.19 -8.01 -12.87
N GLY A 101 0.97 -8.60 -14.03
CA GLY A 101 1.00 -7.84 -15.24
C GLY A 101 -0.05 -6.76 -15.29
N PHE A 102 -1.16 -6.95 -14.60
CA PHE A 102 -2.22 -5.98 -14.58
C PHE A 102 -2.30 -5.29 -13.23
N GLY A 103 -1.39 -5.57 -12.33
CA GLY A 103 -1.50 -5.09 -10.97
C GLY A 103 -1.47 -3.59 -10.84
N TRP A 104 -0.57 -2.95 -11.59
CA TRP A 104 -0.44 -1.51 -11.50
C TRP A 104 -1.71 -0.80 -11.97
N GLN A 105 -2.31 -1.35 -13.01
CA GLN A 105 -3.53 -0.78 -13.51
C GLN A 105 -4.65 -0.91 -12.47
N LEU A 106 -4.71 -2.05 -11.79
CA LEU A 106 -5.71 -2.22 -10.75
C LEU A 106 -5.49 -1.24 -9.60
N VAL A 107 -4.24 -1.01 -9.23
CA VAL A 107 -3.96 -0.06 -8.19
C VAL A 107 -4.52 1.30 -8.55
N ARG A 108 -4.31 1.71 -9.78
CA ARG A 108 -4.79 3.01 -10.23
C ARG A 108 -6.30 3.06 -10.28
N GLU A 109 -6.93 1.98 -10.68
CA GLU A 109 -8.38 1.97 -10.78
C GLU A 109 -9.07 1.95 -9.44
N LEU A 110 -8.47 1.28 -8.47
CA LEU A 110 -9.10 1.14 -7.18
C LEU A 110 -8.80 2.30 -6.24
N SER A 111 -7.82 3.12 -6.55
CA SER A 111 -7.38 4.16 -5.65
C SER A 111 -7.95 5.50 -6.06
N GLU A 112 -8.18 6.35 -5.07
CA GLU A 112 -8.61 7.71 -5.33
C GLU A 112 -7.44 8.51 -5.89
N ASP A 113 -6.24 8.19 -5.46
CA ASP A 113 -5.07 8.89 -5.91
C ASP A 113 -3.87 7.99 -5.72
N VAL A 114 -2.91 8.07 -6.62
CA VAL A 114 -1.69 7.31 -6.52
C VAL A 114 -0.54 8.22 -6.84
N GLU A 115 0.47 8.22 -5.97
CA GLU A 115 1.67 9.01 -6.19
C GLU A 115 2.87 8.13 -6.20
N VAL A 116 3.78 8.38 -7.12
CA VAL A 116 5.02 7.65 -7.22
C VAL A 116 6.15 8.67 -7.15
N SER A 117 7.06 8.48 -6.21
CA SER A 117 8.19 9.36 -6.06
C SER A 117 9.45 8.53 -6.21
N THR A 118 10.27 8.84 -7.19
CA THR A 118 11.51 8.10 -7.39
C THR A 118 12.68 8.98 -7.00
N ARG A 119 13.73 8.33 -6.55
CA ARG A 119 14.94 9.04 -6.16
C ARG A 119 16.10 8.07 -6.36
N PRO A 120 17.33 8.55 -6.31
CA PRO A 120 18.44 7.63 -6.44
C PRO A 120 18.36 6.58 -5.33
N GLY A 121 18.35 5.36 -5.70
CA GLY A 121 18.34 4.27 -4.75
C GLY A 121 17.00 3.88 -4.20
N GLY A 122 15.91 4.41 -4.74
CA GLY A 122 14.62 3.97 -4.20
C GLY A 122 13.44 4.64 -4.83
N LYS A 123 12.26 4.13 -4.43
CA LYS A 123 11.02 4.76 -4.84
C LYS A 123 9.97 4.49 -3.79
N THR A 124 9.01 5.39 -3.74
CA THR A 124 7.88 5.28 -2.84
C THR A 124 6.61 5.35 -3.66
N VAL A 125 5.72 4.42 -3.44
CA VAL A 125 4.41 4.43 -4.07
C VAL A 125 3.37 4.58 -2.97
N SER A 126 2.51 5.57 -3.09
CA SER A 126 1.45 5.79 -2.12
C SER A 126 0.11 5.76 -2.82
N ALA A 127 -0.82 5.02 -2.29
CA ALA A 127 -2.15 4.92 -2.83
C ALA A 127 -3.16 5.31 -1.76
N LEU A 128 -4.04 6.23 -2.10
CA LEU A 128 -5.08 6.69 -1.19
C LEU A 128 -6.38 6.03 -1.59
N LEU A 129 -7.02 5.36 -0.65
CA LEU A 129 -8.28 4.70 -0.91
C LEU A 129 -9.37 5.19 0.02
N ALA A 130 -10.57 5.26 -0.49
CA ALA A 130 -11.72 5.60 0.33
C ALA A 130 -12.22 4.36 1.02
N LEU A 131 -12.55 4.48 2.29
CA LEU A 131 -13.10 3.37 3.04
C LEU A 131 -14.61 3.40 3.10
N SER A 132 -15.22 4.51 2.87
CA SER A 132 -16.65 4.57 2.95
C SER A 132 -17.26 4.29 1.66
N HIS A 133 -18.32 3.78 1.69
CA HIS A 133 -19.04 3.49 0.60
C HIS A 133 -19.79 4.36 0.13
#